data_d0d94313da884d7125a3a1260db4500f
#
_entry.id   d0d94313da884d7125a3a1260db4500f
#
_cell.length_a   1.000
_cell.length_b   1.000
_cell.length_c   1.000
_cell.angle_alpha   90.00
_cell.angle_beta   90.00
_cell.angle_gamma   90.00
#
_symmetry.space_group_name_H-M   'P 1'
#
loop_
_entity.id
_entity.type
_entity.pdbx_description
1 polymer ?
#
loop_
_entity_poly.entity_id
_entity_poly.type
_entity_poly.pdbx_seq_one_letter_code
_entity_poly.pdbx_strand_id
1 'polypeptide(L)'
;MARASVAICMTIDCWLAPPKLIRYSKTMIVIANVLRKVRKQLLAVLILIIIYIFVSAMLVFQLEPDLFENFFAALYWATISITTIGYGDITPTTAIGQFITMISALIGVAVIALPTGMITAAYMNENNKKKSKYEL
;
A
#
# COMPACT_ATOMS: atom_id res chain seq x y z
N MET A 1 -23.08 42.75 12.50
CA MET A 1 -21.93 41.98 12.98
C MET A 1 -22.25 40.52 13.42
N ALA A 2 -23.50 40.11 13.59
CA ALA A 2 -23.84 38.75 14.07
C ALA A 2 -23.90 37.65 12.96
N ARG A 3 -23.94 38.02 11.67
CA ARG A 3 -24.05 37.04 10.57
C ARG A 3 -22.73 36.37 10.18
N ALA A 4 -21.59 37.00 10.46
CA ALA A 4 -20.27 36.43 10.14
C ALA A 4 -19.84 35.34 11.14
N SER A 5 -20.23 35.47 12.41
CA SER A 5 -19.89 34.47 13.45
C SER A 5 -20.61 33.13 13.26
N VAL A 6 -21.82 33.12 12.70
CA VAL A 6 -22.58 31.89 12.43
C VAL A 6 -22.00 31.11 11.26
N ALA A 7 -21.51 31.81 10.22
CA ALA A 7 -20.87 31.18 9.08
C ALA A 7 -19.53 30.52 9.42
N ILE A 8 -18.73 31.13 10.32
CA ILE A 8 -17.45 30.58 10.76
C ILE A 8 -17.66 29.36 11.68
N CYS A 9 -18.71 29.37 12.52
CA CYS A 9 -19.03 28.23 13.36
C CYS A 9 -19.50 27.02 12.54
N MET A 10 -20.25 27.24 11.45
CA MET A 10 -20.70 26.19 10.56
C MET A 10 -19.57 25.53 9.74
N THR A 11 -18.49 26.26 9.44
CA THR A 11 -17.34 25.71 8.69
C THR A 11 -16.39 24.92 9.58
N ILE A 12 -16.24 25.32 10.86
CA ILE A 12 -15.37 24.62 11.82
C ILE A 12 -15.99 23.30 12.30
N ASP A 13 -17.32 23.30 12.55
CA ASP A 13 -18.04 22.08 12.92
C ASP A 13 -18.10 21.06 11.76
N CYS A 14 -18.08 21.50 10.53
CA CYS A 14 -18.00 20.62 9.33
C CYS A 14 -16.63 19.95 9.20
N TRP A 15 -15.55 20.57 9.66
CA TRP A 15 -14.19 20.02 9.63
C TRP A 15 -13.92 19.06 10.80
N LEU A 16 -14.59 19.24 11.95
CA LEU A 16 -14.50 18.37 13.13
C LEU A 16 -15.47 17.16 13.08
N ALA A 17 -16.27 17.03 12.04
CA ALA A 17 -17.24 15.94 11.88
C ALA A 17 -16.83 14.79 10.91
N PRO A 18 -15.52 14.53 10.59
CA PRO A 18 -15.14 13.41 9.75
C PRO A 18 -15.60 12.06 10.30
N PRO A 19 -15.58 11.77 11.61
CA PRO A 19 -15.96 10.44 12.09
C PRO A 19 -17.45 10.13 11.94
N LYS A 20 -18.35 11.14 11.92
CA LYS A 20 -19.79 10.93 11.74
C LYS A 20 -20.17 10.70 10.27
N LEU A 21 -19.54 11.41 9.33
CA LEU A 21 -19.75 11.22 7.89
C LEU A 21 -19.24 9.85 7.40
N ILE A 22 -18.07 9.42 7.91
CA ILE A 22 -17.51 8.08 7.62
C ILE A 22 -18.42 6.97 8.15
N ARG A 23 -19.04 7.17 9.30
CA ARG A 23 -19.97 6.20 9.91
C ARG A 23 -21.31 6.10 9.15
N TYR A 24 -21.67 7.11 8.37
CA TYR A 24 -22.93 7.15 7.62
C TYR A 24 -22.83 6.57 6.21
N SER A 25 -21.62 6.43 5.65
CA SER A 25 -21.43 5.81 4.34
C SER A 25 -21.47 4.29 4.46
N LYS A 26 -22.53 3.67 3.94
CA LYS A 26 -22.69 2.21 3.87
C LYS A 26 -21.46 1.54 3.24
N THR A 27 -20.85 2.18 2.27
CA THR A 27 -19.64 1.71 1.56
C THR A 27 -18.43 1.66 2.47
N MET A 28 -18.20 2.67 3.31
CA MET A 28 -17.07 2.70 4.25
C MET A 28 -17.18 1.59 5.31
N ILE A 29 -18.38 1.31 5.79
CA ILE A 29 -18.61 0.20 6.73
C ILE A 29 -18.28 -1.14 6.08
N VAL A 30 -18.64 -1.32 4.81
CA VAL A 30 -18.32 -2.55 4.07
C VAL A 30 -16.80 -2.70 3.92
N ILE A 31 -16.10 -1.65 3.52
CA ILE A 31 -14.64 -1.65 3.37
C ILE A 31 -13.96 -1.98 4.72
N ALA A 32 -14.39 -1.34 5.81
CA ALA A 32 -13.85 -1.60 7.14
C ALA A 32 -14.07 -3.05 7.59
N ASN A 33 -15.23 -3.63 7.30
CA ASN A 33 -15.53 -5.03 7.62
C ASN A 33 -14.70 -6.00 6.78
N VAL A 34 -14.51 -5.70 5.48
CA VAL A 34 -13.65 -6.47 4.58
C VAL A 34 -12.21 -6.47 5.10
N LEU A 35 -11.65 -5.28 5.40
CA LEU A 35 -10.29 -5.15 5.93
C LEU A 35 -10.11 -5.91 7.26
N ARG A 36 -11.09 -5.83 8.17
CA ARG A 36 -11.06 -6.61 9.42
C ARG A 36 -11.05 -8.11 9.18
N LYS A 37 -11.76 -8.57 8.16
CA LYS A 37 -11.85 -9.99 7.82
C LYS A 37 -10.54 -10.54 7.25
N VAL A 38 -9.85 -9.77 6.41
CA VAL A 38 -8.61 -10.18 5.75
C VAL A 38 -7.34 -9.70 6.47
N ARG A 39 -7.46 -9.05 7.64
CA ARG A 39 -6.33 -8.43 8.36
C ARG A 39 -5.14 -9.37 8.60
N LYS A 40 -5.39 -10.64 8.94
CA LYS A 40 -4.33 -11.63 9.16
C LYS A 40 -3.56 -11.94 7.88
N GLN A 41 -4.28 -12.05 6.76
CA GLN A 41 -3.69 -12.30 5.45
C GLN A 41 -2.91 -11.07 4.95
N LEU A 42 -3.46 -9.86 5.15
CA LEU A 42 -2.76 -8.61 4.82
C LEU A 42 -1.48 -8.44 5.63
N LEU A 43 -1.51 -8.79 6.92
CA LEU A 43 -0.34 -8.73 7.79
C LEU A 43 0.74 -9.72 7.33
N ALA A 44 0.37 -10.93 6.93
CA ALA A 44 1.31 -11.91 6.38
C ALA A 44 1.97 -11.41 5.10
N VAL A 45 1.21 -10.79 4.19
CA VAL A 45 1.76 -10.21 2.96
C VAL A 45 2.63 -8.98 3.25
N LEU A 46 2.27 -8.15 4.23
CA LEU A 46 3.11 -7.02 4.66
C LEU A 46 4.49 -7.50 5.15
N ILE A 47 4.51 -8.55 5.97
CA ILE A 47 5.77 -9.15 6.43
C ILE A 47 6.58 -9.67 5.24
N LEU A 48 5.94 -10.33 4.29
CA LEU A 48 6.59 -10.82 3.07
C LEU A 48 7.20 -9.68 2.26
N ILE A 49 6.50 -8.55 2.10
CA ILE A 49 7.01 -7.34 1.43
C ILE A 49 8.25 -6.81 2.15
N ILE A 50 8.21 -6.70 3.47
CA ILE A 50 9.35 -6.22 4.28
C ILE A 50 10.56 -7.14 4.09
N ILE A 51 10.37 -8.46 4.19
CA ILE A 51 11.44 -9.44 3.97
C ILE A 51 12.01 -9.30 2.56
N TYR A 52 11.15 -9.17 1.56
CA TYR A 52 11.57 -8.98 0.17
C TYR A 52 12.42 -7.72 -0.01
N ILE A 53 12.02 -6.58 0.57
CA ILE A 53 12.78 -5.33 0.52
C ILE A 53 14.18 -5.52 1.13
N PHE A 54 14.27 -6.17 2.30
CA PHE A 54 15.56 -6.45 2.94
C PHE A 54 16.45 -7.33 2.10
N VAL A 55 15.91 -8.42 1.55
CA VAL A 55 16.68 -9.36 0.70
C VAL A 55 17.16 -8.66 -0.57
N SER A 56 16.29 -7.90 -1.25
CA SER A 56 16.68 -7.14 -2.45
C SER A 56 17.74 -6.10 -2.15
N ALA A 57 17.62 -5.35 -1.05
CA ALA A 57 18.62 -4.37 -0.63
C ALA A 57 19.97 -5.02 -0.32
N MET A 58 19.98 -6.15 0.38
CA MET A 58 21.21 -6.91 0.68
C MET A 58 21.90 -7.38 -0.59
N LEU A 59 21.15 -7.93 -1.54
CA LEU A 59 21.71 -8.42 -2.81
C LEU A 59 22.36 -7.31 -3.61
N VAL A 60 21.65 -6.19 -3.81
CA VAL A 60 22.18 -5.09 -4.63
C VAL A 60 23.31 -4.37 -3.93
N PHE A 61 23.27 -4.22 -2.61
CA PHE A 61 24.37 -3.63 -1.83
C PHE A 61 25.66 -4.42 -1.92
N GLN A 62 25.60 -5.77 -1.98
CA GLN A 62 26.78 -6.61 -2.14
C GLN A 62 27.33 -6.63 -3.57
N LEU A 63 26.45 -6.46 -4.55
CA LEU A 63 26.85 -6.52 -5.96
C LEU A 63 27.41 -5.20 -6.49
N GLU A 64 26.96 -4.09 -5.93
CA GLU A 64 27.37 -2.74 -6.33
C GLU A 64 27.75 -1.89 -5.10
N PRO A 65 28.84 -2.22 -4.38
CA PRO A 65 29.24 -1.47 -3.19
C PRO A 65 29.63 -0.02 -3.51
N ASP A 66 30.09 0.26 -4.72
CA ASP A 66 30.50 1.61 -5.14
C ASP A 66 29.30 2.53 -5.44
N LEU A 67 28.12 1.96 -5.66
CA LEU A 67 26.89 2.71 -5.95
C LEU A 67 26.19 3.23 -4.69
N PHE A 68 26.31 2.47 -3.60
CA PHE A 68 25.61 2.75 -2.36
C PHE A 68 26.57 3.17 -1.25
N GLU A 69 26.51 4.42 -0.79
CA GLU A 69 27.34 4.90 0.32
C GLU A 69 27.09 4.11 1.62
N ASN A 70 25.86 3.62 1.81
CA ASN A 70 25.47 2.87 2.98
C ASN A 70 24.30 1.93 2.67
N PHE A 71 24.09 0.96 3.55
CA PHE A 71 22.98 -0.01 3.42
C PHE A 71 21.60 0.65 3.41
N PHE A 72 21.45 1.79 4.07
CA PHE A 72 20.16 2.51 4.09
C PHE A 72 19.79 3.07 2.70
N ALA A 73 20.78 3.49 1.90
CA ALA A 73 20.56 3.90 0.51
C ALA A 73 20.06 2.73 -0.37
N ALA A 74 20.62 1.53 -0.16
CA ALA A 74 20.13 0.33 -0.84
C ALA A 74 18.72 -0.07 -0.40
N LEU A 75 18.39 0.09 0.88
CA LEU A 75 17.04 -0.14 1.41
C LEU A 75 16.03 0.85 0.84
N TYR A 76 16.40 2.14 0.76
CA TYR A 76 15.62 3.18 0.09
C TYR A 76 15.35 2.82 -1.37
N TRP A 77 16.40 2.49 -2.13
CA TRP A 77 16.28 2.07 -3.52
C TRP A 77 15.35 0.85 -3.70
N ALA A 78 15.52 -0.18 -2.90
CA ALA A 78 14.65 -1.36 -2.95
C ALA A 78 13.19 -1.03 -2.66
N THR A 79 12.94 -0.12 -1.70
CA THR A 79 11.59 0.33 -1.34
C THR A 79 10.91 1.08 -2.47
N ILE A 80 11.58 2.06 -3.10
CA ILE A 80 11.02 2.83 -4.21
C ILE A 80 10.84 1.98 -5.48
N SER A 81 11.68 0.97 -5.66
CA SER A 81 11.60 0.04 -6.78
C SER A 81 10.40 -0.91 -6.66
N ILE A 82 10.20 -1.56 -5.51
CA ILE A 82 9.06 -2.46 -5.30
C ILE A 82 7.73 -1.70 -5.32
N THR A 83 7.69 -0.48 -4.77
CA THR A 83 6.49 0.36 -4.78
C THR A 83 6.19 0.98 -6.15
N THR A 84 6.99 0.68 -7.16
CA THR A 84 6.87 1.19 -8.53
C THR A 84 6.98 2.72 -8.66
N ILE A 85 7.50 3.41 -7.64
CA ILE A 85 7.75 4.86 -7.68
C ILE A 85 8.91 5.17 -8.61
N GLY A 86 10.07 4.50 -8.40
CA GLY A 86 11.23 4.52 -9.29
C GLY A 86 11.73 5.91 -9.65
N TYR A 87 12.18 6.71 -8.69
CA TYR A 87 12.68 8.07 -8.95
C TYR A 87 13.84 8.10 -9.94
N GLY A 88 14.62 7.00 -10.07
CA GLY A 88 15.75 6.94 -11.01
C GLY A 88 17.00 7.69 -10.54
N ASP A 89 17.04 8.11 -9.30
CA ASP A 89 18.16 8.79 -8.65
C ASP A 89 19.35 7.84 -8.41
N ILE A 90 19.05 6.57 -8.12
CA ILE A 90 20.03 5.49 -7.96
C ILE A 90 19.63 4.36 -8.89
N THR A 91 20.52 3.97 -9.79
CA THR A 91 20.28 2.85 -10.72
C THR A 91 21.50 1.96 -10.83
N PRO A 92 21.35 0.63 -10.82
CA PRO A 92 22.44 -0.31 -11.05
C PRO A 92 23.15 -0.05 -12.38
N THR A 93 24.48 0.03 -12.35
CA THR A 93 25.31 0.35 -13.52
C THR A 93 25.96 -0.87 -14.13
N THR A 94 26.17 -1.93 -13.33
CA THR A 94 26.79 -3.18 -13.82
C THR A 94 25.76 -4.07 -14.53
N ALA A 95 26.22 -4.82 -15.52
CA ALA A 95 25.35 -5.76 -16.26
C ALA A 95 24.72 -6.82 -15.33
N ILE A 96 25.46 -7.28 -14.32
CA ILE A 96 24.98 -8.25 -13.33
C ILE A 96 23.93 -7.60 -12.43
N GLY A 97 24.17 -6.39 -11.92
CA GLY A 97 23.23 -5.63 -11.12
C GLY A 97 21.92 -5.36 -11.88
N GLN A 98 22.01 -4.97 -13.15
CA GLN A 98 20.83 -4.76 -14.01
C GLN A 98 20.04 -6.06 -14.23
N PHE A 99 20.70 -7.19 -14.48
CA PHE A 99 20.02 -8.48 -14.66
C PHE A 99 19.29 -8.92 -13.39
N ILE A 100 19.93 -8.79 -12.23
CA ILE A 100 19.30 -9.11 -10.93
C ILE A 100 18.13 -8.16 -10.64
N THR A 101 18.29 -6.89 -10.97
CA THR A 101 17.20 -5.90 -10.83
C THR A 101 15.99 -6.25 -11.69
N MET A 102 16.19 -6.72 -12.93
CA MET A 102 15.07 -7.16 -13.77
C MET A 102 14.30 -8.34 -13.14
N ILE A 103 15.00 -9.35 -12.64
CA ILE A 103 14.36 -10.48 -11.95
C ILE A 103 13.65 -10.01 -10.69
N SER A 104 14.29 -9.18 -9.88
CA SER A 104 13.70 -8.61 -8.67
C SER A 104 12.46 -7.81 -8.98
N ALA A 105 12.46 -7.00 -10.04
CA ALA A 105 11.29 -6.21 -10.43
C ALA A 105 10.08 -7.09 -10.77
N LEU A 106 10.27 -8.18 -11.51
CA LEU A 106 9.20 -9.13 -11.83
C LEU A 106 8.60 -9.77 -10.58
N ILE A 107 9.45 -10.21 -9.65
CA ILE A 107 9.01 -10.78 -8.38
C ILE A 107 8.31 -9.71 -7.53
N GLY A 108 8.84 -8.49 -7.48
CA GLY A 108 8.27 -7.37 -6.72
C GLY A 108 6.86 -7.02 -7.15
N VAL A 109 6.60 -6.96 -8.46
CA VAL A 109 5.25 -6.74 -9.01
C VAL A 109 4.29 -7.84 -8.57
N ALA A 110 4.72 -9.11 -8.63
CA ALA A 110 3.90 -10.25 -8.20
C ALA A 110 3.56 -10.15 -6.70
N VAL A 111 4.51 -9.78 -5.85
CA VAL A 111 4.33 -9.64 -4.41
C VAL A 111 3.34 -8.51 -4.07
N ILE A 112 3.42 -7.36 -4.77
CA ILE A 112 2.50 -6.23 -4.54
C ILE A 112 1.08 -6.52 -5.07
N ALA A 113 0.93 -7.35 -6.10
CA ALA A 113 -0.37 -7.75 -6.61
C ALA A 113 -1.20 -8.55 -5.59
N LEU A 114 -0.57 -9.27 -4.66
CA LEU A 114 -1.25 -10.11 -3.68
C LEU A 114 -2.23 -9.35 -2.77
N PRO A 115 -1.85 -8.25 -2.08
CA PRO A 115 -2.79 -7.51 -1.22
C PRO A 115 -3.99 -6.99 -2.00
N THR A 116 -3.75 -6.46 -3.20
CA THR A 116 -4.80 -5.91 -4.06
C THR A 116 -5.81 -6.99 -4.47
N GLY A 117 -5.34 -8.16 -4.88
CA GLY A 117 -6.18 -9.31 -5.22
C GLY A 117 -7.02 -9.80 -4.04
N MET A 118 -6.42 -9.89 -2.84
CA MET A 118 -7.11 -10.33 -1.63
C MET A 118 -8.22 -9.37 -1.21
N ILE A 119 -7.97 -8.06 -1.24
CA ILE A 119 -8.97 -7.03 -0.91
C ILE A 119 -10.13 -7.08 -1.90
N THR A 120 -9.83 -7.17 -3.20
CA THR A 120 -10.85 -7.24 -4.25
C THR A 120 -11.71 -8.48 -4.11
N ALA A 121 -11.12 -9.66 -3.92
CA ALA A 121 -11.86 -10.91 -3.73
C ALA A 121 -12.76 -10.88 -2.48
N ALA A 122 -12.26 -10.35 -1.38
CA ALA A 122 -13.01 -10.23 -0.14
C ALA A 122 -14.18 -9.24 -0.28
N TYR A 123 -13.98 -8.13 -1.00
CA TYR A 123 -15.04 -7.16 -1.29
C TYR A 123 -16.15 -7.75 -2.17
N MET A 124 -15.78 -8.47 -3.24
CA MET A 124 -16.75 -9.15 -4.11
C MET A 124 -17.57 -10.19 -3.36
N ASN A 125 -16.94 -10.98 -2.50
CA ASN A 125 -17.62 -11.98 -1.68
C ASN A 125 -18.61 -11.37 -0.69
N GLU A 126 -18.27 -10.23 -0.08
CA GLU A 126 -19.16 -9.51 0.82
C GLU A 126 -20.36 -8.90 0.08
N ASN A 127 -20.14 -8.40 -1.13
CA ASN A 127 -21.19 -7.84 -1.96
C ASN A 127 -22.18 -8.91 -2.48
N ASN A 128 -21.66 -10.07 -2.89
CA ASN A 128 -22.48 -11.20 -3.31
C ASN A 128 -23.35 -11.76 -2.19
N LYS A 129 -22.83 -11.82 -0.96
CA LYS A 129 -23.62 -12.22 0.22
C LYS A 129 -24.79 -11.27 0.51
N LYS A 130 -24.59 -9.97 0.26
CA LYS A 130 -25.68 -9.00 0.40
C LYS A 130 -26.74 -9.20 -0.65
N LYS A 131 -26.37 -9.40 -1.93
CA LYS A 131 -27.34 -9.68 -3.01
C LYS A 131 -28.19 -10.88 -2.70
N SER A 132 -27.58 -12.01 -2.36
CA SER A 132 -28.32 -13.26 -2.02
C SER A 132 -29.31 -13.10 -0.86
N LYS A 133 -29.06 -12.17 0.06
CA LYS A 133 -29.98 -11.88 1.18
C LYS A 133 -31.22 -11.06 0.78
N TYR A 134 -31.19 -10.39 -0.36
CA TYR A 134 -32.31 -9.59 -0.86
C TYR A 134 -33.15 -10.32 -1.94
N GLU A 135 -32.64 -11.47 -2.42
CA GLU A 135 -33.35 -12.31 -3.41
C GLU A 135 -34.16 -13.47 -2.77
N LEU A 136 -34.10 -13.61 -1.45
CA LEU A 136 -34.93 -14.51 -0.60
C LEU A 136 -35.99 -13.72 0.15
#